data_a0d75184eea4e2bbd2c65a6d5d29a9e0
#
_entry.id   a0d75184eea4e2bbd2c65a6d5d29a9e0
#
_cell.length_a   1.000
_cell.length_b   1.000
_cell.length_c   1.000
_cell.angle_alpha   90.00
_cell.angle_beta   90.00
_cell.angle_gamma   90.00
#
_symmetry.space_group_name_H-M   'P 1'
#
loop_
_entity.id
_entity.type
_entity.pdbx_description
1 polymer ?
#
loop_
_entity_poly.entity_id
_entity_poly.type
_entity_poly.pdbx_seq_one_letter_code
_entity_poly.pdbx_strand_id
1 'polypeptide(L)'
;MIKPAKITAVLVVVLSLAGITFAQEAAKNHGGGGGGAGNSAAVDPGVQTGHRGTGATIINPSSDPTGYTTFFDDGLARFQEVEQVSKAVNVGLGPRFNSNSCSSCHAYPAVGGSGAPVNPQFSFVSEGVAPGNSTPSFITANGPTREARFPFFFNSNGTVNTSAPNGGVETLFTVSGRADAGTCNLRQPPFAQAVAANNVIFRIPTPTFGAGLIENLDDSTLLKNQAANLRNNFGIAGTFNHNGNDGTISRFGWKAQNKSLHIFTGEAYNVEMGISNQLFPQDRPLPEEDTAGSGLPANCLDLGGKGYPEDEINPQASPNTAVLDDVSAFSNFMRFLAPPKPGSVTMNGQAVSAQAIAQGKALFSSIGCATCHNPSPGVTQNSGFVPALSHAQVPAFSDIEIHHMGRILADNVSQGGAGGDQFRTAPTSRFTKVVGNLSFATNKQRAWRLSKHPLDYLGSETTT
;
A
#
# COMPACT_ATOMS: atom_id res chain seq x y z
N MET A 1 -26.58 25.05 46.40
CA MET A 1 -26.03 25.54 45.14
C MET A 1 -24.92 24.58 44.69
N ILE A 2 -25.27 23.63 43.85
CA ILE A 2 -24.34 22.60 43.34
C ILE A 2 -23.93 23.04 41.96
N LYS A 3 -22.62 23.18 41.72
CA LYS A 3 -22.03 23.67 40.45
C LYS A 3 -22.17 22.60 39.36
N PRO A 4 -22.55 22.96 38.14
CA PRO A 4 -22.62 22.03 37.01
C PRO A 4 -21.28 21.98 36.28
N ALA A 5 -20.37 21.14 36.73
CA ALA A 5 -19.06 21.01 36.07
C ALA A 5 -18.60 19.54 35.85
N LYS A 6 -19.51 18.58 35.96
CA LYS A 6 -19.12 17.14 35.81
C LYS A 6 -19.86 16.35 34.74
N ILE A 7 -20.70 16.97 33.91
CA ILE A 7 -21.49 16.24 32.90
C ILE A 7 -20.87 16.30 31.51
N THR A 8 -20.01 17.29 31.23
CA THR A 8 -19.44 17.45 29.88
C THR A 8 -18.28 16.50 29.58
N ALA A 9 -17.56 16.02 30.61
CA ALA A 9 -16.42 15.12 30.41
C ALA A 9 -16.81 13.67 30.08
N VAL A 10 -18.01 13.24 30.44
CA VAL A 10 -18.48 11.86 30.19
C VAL A 10 -19.00 11.67 28.77
N LEU A 11 -19.48 12.73 28.14
CA LEU A 11 -20.07 12.64 26.78
C LEU A 11 -18.99 12.57 25.67
N VAL A 12 -17.82 13.19 25.89
CA VAL A 12 -16.71 13.17 24.92
C VAL A 12 -16.00 11.82 24.89
N VAL A 13 -15.89 11.15 26.06
CA VAL A 13 -15.26 9.81 26.16
C VAL A 13 -16.13 8.71 25.50
N VAL A 14 -17.46 8.87 25.49
CA VAL A 14 -18.37 7.89 24.87
C VAL A 14 -18.38 8.02 23.34
N LEU A 15 -18.15 9.21 22.79
CA LEU A 15 -18.07 9.41 21.31
C LEU A 15 -16.74 8.96 20.71
N SER A 16 -15.65 9.07 21.46
CA SER A 16 -14.35 8.55 21.00
C SER A 16 -14.26 7.01 21.05
N LEU A 17 -14.98 6.36 21.98
CA LEU A 17 -15.10 4.91 22.03
C LEU A 17 -16.04 4.32 20.97
N ALA A 18 -17.01 5.09 20.47
CA ALA A 18 -17.89 4.64 19.39
C ALA A 18 -17.19 4.60 18.03
N GLY A 19 -16.24 5.51 17.76
CA GLY A 19 -15.46 5.49 16.52
C GLY A 19 -14.53 4.29 16.38
N ILE A 20 -13.99 3.80 17.51
CA ILE A 20 -13.08 2.65 17.53
C ILE A 20 -13.85 1.33 17.35
N THR A 21 -15.10 1.25 17.80
CA THR A 21 -15.91 0.03 17.66
C THR A 21 -16.38 -0.22 16.22
N PHE A 22 -16.60 0.81 15.40
CA PHE A 22 -17.03 0.61 14.01
C PHE A 22 -15.95 0.01 13.11
N ALA A 23 -14.69 0.37 13.30
CA ALA A 23 -13.59 -0.23 12.53
C ALA A 23 -13.32 -1.70 12.96
N GLN A 24 -13.50 -2.03 14.24
CA GLN A 24 -13.35 -3.39 14.75
C GLN A 24 -14.55 -4.30 14.46
N GLU A 25 -15.77 -3.78 14.39
CA GLU A 25 -16.94 -4.59 14.01
C GLU A 25 -16.95 -4.93 12.51
N ALA A 26 -16.48 -4.04 11.63
CA ALA A 26 -16.30 -4.36 10.22
C ALA A 26 -15.29 -5.51 10.00
N ALA A 27 -14.30 -5.65 10.88
CA ALA A 27 -13.33 -6.75 10.85
C ALA A 27 -13.84 -8.04 11.50
N LYS A 28 -14.79 -7.97 12.46
CA LYS A 28 -15.32 -9.14 13.17
C LYS A 28 -16.48 -9.84 12.48
N ASN A 29 -17.23 -9.15 11.62
CA ASN A 29 -18.44 -9.71 10.99
C ASN A 29 -18.20 -10.49 9.68
N HIS A 30 -16.96 -10.77 9.29
CA HIS A 30 -16.66 -11.59 8.11
C HIS A 30 -16.07 -12.97 8.43
N GLY A 31 -16.29 -13.46 9.62
CA GLY A 31 -15.95 -14.83 9.99
C GLY A 31 -17.19 -15.69 10.19
N GLY A 32 -17.71 -16.33 9.14
CA GLY A 32 -18.60 -17.46 9.34
C GLY A 32 -19.93 -17.44 8.58
N GLY A 33 -20.01 -18.21 7.54
CA GLY A 33 -21.14 -19.10 7.28
C GLY A 33 -22.31 -18.62 6.45
N GLY A 34 -22.49 -19.19 5.30
CA GLY A 34 -23.80 -19.62 4.80
C GLY A 34 -24.45 -18.82 3.68
N GLY A 35 -24.33 -19.30 2.47
CA GLY A 35 -25.38 -19.44 1.48
C GLY A 35 -26.18 -18.19 1.03
N GLY A 36 -25.71 -17.52 -0.01
CA GLY A 36 -26.48 -16.62 -0.84
C GLY A 36 -25.63 -16.24 -2.06
N ALA A 37 -26.15 -16.45 -3.27
CA ALA A 37 -25.50 -16.07 -4.51
C ALA A 37 -25.46 -14.52 -4.62
N GLY A 38 -24.55 -13.89 -3.88
CA GLY A 38 -24.18 -12.50 -3.96
C GLY A 38 -22.69 -12.44 -4.24
N ASN A 39 -22.23 -11.48 -5.04
CA ASN A 39 -20.83 -11.21 -5.35
C ASN A 39 -19.96 -11.23 -4.08
N SER A 40 -19.55 -12.40 -3.63
CA SER A 40 -18.58 -12.52 -2.55
C SER A 40 -17.25 -12.05 -3.08
N ALA A 41 -16.66 -11.04 -2.45
CA ALA A 41 -15.28 -10.65 -2.69
C ALA A 41 -14.40 -11.90 -2.69
N ALA A 42 -13.48 -11.99 -3.64
CA ALA A 42 -12.58 -13.13 -3.74
C ALA A 42 -11.72 -13.20 -2.48
N VAL A 43 -12.04 -14.13 -1.61
CA VAL A 43 -11.26 -14.43 -0.40
C VAL A 43 -10.19 -15.44 -0.76
N ASP A 44 -8.93 -15.21 -0.36
CA ASP A 44 -7.88 -16.21 -0.45
C ASP A 44 -8.11 -17.28 0.64
N PRO A 45 -8.63 -18.47 0.29
CA PRO A 45 -8.91 -19.52 1.28
C PRO A 45 -7.64 -20.20 1.77
N GLY A 46 -6.46 -19.85 1.22
CA GLY A 46 -5.19 -20.41 1.63
C GLY A 46 -4.47 -19.63 2.72
N VAL A 47 -5.01 -18.47 3.13
CA VAL A 47 -4.40 -17.62 4.16
C VAL A 47 -4.99 -17.94 5.53
N GLN A 48 -4.12 -18.17 6.51
CA GLN A 48 -4.53 -18.43 7.90
C GLN A 48 -4.20 -17.27 8.82
N THR A 49 -5.03 -17.09 9.84
CA THR A 49 -4.80 -16.13 10.93
C THR A 49 -4.03 -16.79 12.09
N GLY A 50 -3.51 -15.99 13.01
CA GLY A 50 -2.76 -16.44 14.18
C GLY A 50 -1.25 -16.22 14.04
N HIS A 51 -0.47 -16.77 14.97
CA HIS A 51 1.00 -16.61 14.94
C HIS A 51 1.58 -17.08 13.60
N ARG A 52 2.29 -16.18 12.91
CA ARG A 52 2.73 -16.33 11.51
C ARG A 52 1.58 -16.54 10.51
N GLY A 53 0.35 -16.14 10.88
CA GLY A 53 -0.77 -16.02 9.96
C GLY A 53 -0.94 -14.60 9.47
N THR A 54 -2.01 -14.35 8.69
CA THR A 54 -2.30 -13.00 8.19
C THR A 54 -2.54 -12.03 9.35
N GLY A 55 -1.79 -10.93 9.39
CA GLY A 55 -1.84 -9.93 10.44
C GLY A 55 -1.07 -10.28 11.72
N ALA A 56 -0.42 -11.44 11.79
CA ALA A 56 0.40 -11.82 12.94
C ALA A 56 1.85 -11.28 12.82
N THR A 57 2.52 -11.17 13.96
CA THR A 57 3.96 -10.89 13.98
C THR A 57 4.79 -12.13 13.59
N ILE A 58 5.97 -11.89 13.00
CA ILE A 58 6.98 -12.91 12.78
C ILE A 58 7.72 -13.27 14.08
N ILE A 59 7.70 -12.35 15.05
CA ILE A 59 8.30 -12.54 16.37
C ILE A 59 7.53 -13.61 17.13
N ASN A 60 8.23 -14.53 17.77
CA ASN A 60 7.57 -15.48 18.67
C ASN A 60 7.48 -14.83 20.08
N PRO A 61 6.28 -14.45 20.55
CA PRO A 61 6.14 -13.78 21.85
C PRO A 61 6.64 -14.61 23.04
N SER A 62 6.64 -15.95 22.91
CA SER A 62 7.11 -16.86 23.97
C SER A 62 8.64 -16.92 24.07
N SER A 63 9.37 -16.39 23.09
CA SER A 63 10.83 -16.34 23.05
C SER A 63 11.32 -15.02 22.46
N ASP A 64 10.89 -13.92 23.07
CA ASP A 64 11.27 -12.55 22.70
C ASP A 64 12.01 -11.87 23.86
N PRO A 65 13.26 -12.25 24.14
CA PRO A 65 14.03 -11.70 25.27
C PRO A 65 14.37 -10.22 25.09
N THR A 66 14.26 -9.69 23.88
CA THR A 66 14.58 -8.30 23.54
C THR A 66 13.36 -7.40 23.46
N GLY A 67 12.15 -7.96 23.59
CA GLY A 67 10.90 -7.20 23.57
C GLY A 67 10.50 -6.63 22.21
N TYR A 68 10.95 -7.22 21.11
CA TYR A 68 10.60 -6.77 19.75
C TYR A 68 9.10 -6.84 19.45
N THR A 69 8.35 -7.69 20.17
CA THR A 69 6.88 -7.72 20.09
C THR A 69 6.28 -6.34 20.43
N THR A 70 6.86 -5.61 21.37
CA THR A 70 6.42 -4.25 21.72
C THR A 70 6.54 -3.28 20.54
N PHE A 71 7.61 -3.38 19.74
CA PHE A 71 7.77 -2.55 18.54
C PHE A 71 6.75 -2.89 17.46
N PHE A 72 6.37 -4.16 17.35
CA PHE A 72 5.31 -4.58 16.43
C PHE A 72 3.95 -4.06 16.89
N ASP A 73 3.63 -4.19 18.16
CA ASP A 73 2.33 -3.82 18.72
C ASP A 73 2.13 -2.30 18.70
N ASP A 74 3.14 -1.53 19.06
CA ASP A 74 3.11 -0.07 18.98
C ASP A 74 3.00 0.41 17.53
N GLY A 75 3.81 -0.16 16.65
CA GLY A 75 3.74 0.16 15.22
C GLY A 75 2.38 -0.22 14.60
N LEU A 76 1.74 -1.32 15.04
CA LEU A 76 0.39 -1.68 14.64
C LEU A 76 -0.63 -0.66 15.14
N ALA A 77 -0.50 -0.20 16.39
CA ALA A 77 -1.39 0.80 16.96
C ALA A 77 -1.33 2.09 16.14
N ARG A 78 -0.13 2.60 15.88
CA ARG A 78 0.07 3.81 15.08
C ARG A 78 -0.36 3.64 13.62
N PHE A 79 -0.12 2.49 13.01
CA PHE A 79 -0.59 2.19 11.66
C PHE A 79 -2.13 2.24 11.52
N GLN A 80 -2.84 2.13 12.64
CA GLN A 80 -4.29 2.20 12.73
C GLN A 80 -4.81 3.58 13.20
N GLU A 81 -3.94 4.49 13.58
CA GLU A 81 -4.32 5.85 13.98
C GLU A 81 -5.02 6.58 12.86
N VAL A 82 -5.90 7.50 13.26
CA VAL A 82 -6.63 8.37 12.35
C VAL A 82 -6.10 9.77 12.55
N GLU A 83 -5.44 10.29 11.54
CA GLU A 83 -4.82 11.60 11.57
C GLU A 83 -5.86 12.72 11.40
N GLN A 84 -5.63 13.79 12.11
CA GLN A 84 -6.41 15.03 12.04
C GLN A 84 -5.54 16.16 11.51
N VAL A 85 -6.18 17.23 11.04
CA VAL A 85 -5.45 18.41 10.56
C VAL A 85 -4.84 19.19 11.73
N SER A 86 -5.64 19.44 12.79
CA SER A 86 -5.19 20.20 13.96
C SER A 86 -6.04 19.88 15.20
N LYS A 87 -5.60 20.34 16.37
CA LYS A 87 -6.36 20.30 17.64
C LYS A 87 -6.70 18.88 18.14
N ALA A 88 -5.95 17.88 17.76
CA ALA A 88 -6.10 16.50 18.17
C ALA A 88 -4.80 15.97 18.79
N VAL A 89 -4.80 14.72 19.22
CA VAL A 89 -3.59 14.03 19.69
C VAL A 89 -2.71 13.65 18.50
N ASN A 90 -3.33 13.10 17.44
CA ASN A 90 -2.65 12.72 16.21
C ASN A 90 -2.97 13.80 15.17
N VAL A 91 -2.02 14.67 14.90
CA VAL A 91 -2.19 15.80 13.97
C VAL A 91 -1.10 15.77 12.91
N GLY A 92 -1.35 16.49 11.83
CA GLY A 92 -0.45 16.63 10.72
C GLY A 92 -1.07 16.19 9.40
N LEU A 93 -2.34 15.67 9.40
CA LEU A 93 -3.02 15.36 8.15
C LEU A 93 -2.89 16.58 7.23
N GLY A 94 -2.12 16.41 6.20
CA GLY A 94 -1.63 17.49 5.38
C GLY A 94 -2.69 18.09 4.51
N PRO A 95 -2.39 19.20 3.84
CA PRO A 95 -3.38 19.93 3.08
C PRO A 95 -3.97 19.11 1.92
N ARG A 96 -3.27 18.04 1.51
CA ARG A 96 -3.67 17.10 0.47
C ARG A 96 -3.45 15.67 0.95
N PHE A 97 -4.42 14.78 0.69
CA PHE A 97 -4.37 13.40 1.17
C PHE A 97 -5.21 12.44 0.30
N ASN A 98 -4.90 11.16 0.36
CA ASN A 98 -5.68 10.06 -0.21
C ASN A 98 -6.47 9.31 0.86
N SER A 99 -5.97 9.34 2.09
CA SER A 99 -6.55 8.74 3.29
C SER A 99 -6.04 9.44 4.54
N ASN A 100 -6.69 9.20 5.67
CA ASN A 100 -6.31 9.71 6.98
C ASN A 100 -5.86 8.61 7.95
N SER A 101 -5.60 7.41 7.45
CA SER A 101 -5.06 6.27 8.22
C SER A 101 -4.42 5.26 7.27
N CYS A 102 -3.27 4.71 7.62
CA CYS A 102 -2.62 3.66 6.83
C CYS A 102 -3.51 2.42 6.73
N SER A 103 -4.14 2.02 7.85
CA SER A 103 -4.98 0.83 7.91
C SER A 103 -6.28 0.94 7.12
N SER A 104 -6.75 2.14 6.79
CA SER A 104 -7.94 2.30 5.96
C SER A 104 -7.72 1.79 4.54
N CYS A 105 -6.51 2.00 3.99
CA CYS A 105 -6.12 1.50 2.68
C CYS A 105 -5.47 0.12 2.73
N HIS A 106 -4.77 -0.22 3.80
CA HIS A 106 -4.09 -1.51 4.00
C HIS A 106 -4.86 -2.39 5.00
N ALA A 107 -6.13 -2.71 4.70
CA ALA A 107 -7.08 -3.33 5.63
C ALA A 107 -7.29 -4.84 5.42
N TYR A 108 -7.14 -5.36 4.20
CA TYR A 108 -7.62 -6.70 3.86
C TYR A 108 -6.52 -7.65 3.38
N PRO A 109 -6.52 -8.92 3.84
CA PRO A 109 -7.45 -9.58 4.77
C PRO A 109 -7.18 -9.28 6.26
N ALA A 110 -6.18 -8.49 6.57
CA ALA A 110 -5.84 -7.95 7.87
C ALA A 110 -5.06 -6.65 7.69
N VAL A 111 -4.84 -5.90 8.75
CA VAL A 111 -4.01 -4.69 8.74
C VAL A 111 -2.62 -5.00 8.15
N GLY A 112 -2.13 -4.13 7.29
CA GLY A 112 -0.95 -4.36 6.45
C GLY A 112 -1.26 -5.08 5.13
N GLY A 113 -2.53 -5.35 4.83
CA GLY A 113 -2.97 -5.99 3.60
C GLY A 113 -3.14 -5.05 2.40
N SER A 114 -4.11 -5.35 1.56
CA SER A 114 -4.56 -4.52 0.44
C SER A 114 -5.83 -3.74 0.80
N GLY A 115 -6.45 -3.06 -0.16
CA GLY A 115 -7.67 -2.30 0.05
C GLY A 115 -8.82 -3.13 0.62
N ALA A 116 -9.64 -2.50 1.45
CA ALA A 116 -10.84 -3.10 2.01
C ALA A 116 -11.88 -3.44 0.92
N PRO A 117 -12.79 -4.40 1.19
CA PRO A 117 -13.90 -4.71 0.28
C PRO A 117 -14.86 -3.52 0.08
N VAL A 118 -15.02 -2.69 1.11
CA VAL A 118 -15.70 -1.39 1.03
C VAL A 118 -14.63 -0.32 1.00
N ASN A 119 -14.65 0.52 -0.03
CA ASN A 119 -13.65 1.55 -0.23
C ASN A 119 -13.90 2.73 0.72
N PRO A 120 -13.04 3.00 1.72
CA PRO A 120 -13.22 4.10 2.66
C PRO A 120 -13.16 5.47 1.97
N GLN A 121 -12.43 5.60 0.87
CA GLN A 121 -12.33 6.86 0.12
C GLN A 121 -13.67 7.34 -0.42
N PHE A 122 -14.62 6.43 -0.65
CA PHE A 122 -15.93 6.77 -1.19
C PHE A 122 -16.77 7.62 -0.23
N SER A 123 -16.64 7.39 1.07
CA SER A 123 -17.46 8.06 2.09
C SER A 123 -16.81 9.34 2.67
N PHE A 124 -15.55 9.62 2.38
CA PHE A 124 -14.81 10.74 2.99
C PHE A 124 -15.48 12.11 2.82
N VAL A 125 -16.11 12.36 1.66
CA VAL A 125 -16.82 13.61 1.41
C VAL A 125 -18.09 13.69 2.28
N SER A 126 -18.89 12.63 2.33
CA SER A 126 -20.13 12.59 3.10
C SER A 126 -19.92 12.48 4.61
N GLU A 127 -18.82 11.90 5.05
CA GLU A 127 -18.47 11.74 6.46
C GLU A 127 -17.71 12.94 7.05
N GLY A 128 -17.47 13.97 6.26
CA GLY A 128 -16.80 15.18 6.71
C GLY A 128 -15.28 15.06 6.81
N VAL A 129 -14.68 13.98 6.28
CA VAL A 129 -13.22 13.84 6.18
C VAL A 129 -12.68 14.80 5.10
N ALA A 130 -13.42 14.95 4.00
CA ALA A 130 -13.08 15.85 2.90
C ALA A 130 -14.30 16.66 2.42
N PRO A 131 -14.95 17.46 3.29
CA PRO A 131 -16.28 18.05 3.02
C PRO A 131 -16.28 19.08 1.88
N GLY A 132 -15.19 19.76 1.61
CA GLY A 132 -15.06 20.75 0.53
C GLY A 132 -14.74 20.15 -0.85
N ASN A 133 -14.78 18.80 -0.97
CA ASN A 133 -14.37 18.09 -2.16
C ASN A 133 -15.56 17.37 -2.81
N SER A 134 -15.34 16.84 -4.01
CA SER A 134 -16.23 15.89 -4.67
C SER A 134 -15.56 14.52 -4.72
N THR A 135 -16.34 13.44 -4.61
CA THR A 135 -15.80 12.09 -4.83
C THR A 135 -15.47 11.91 -6.31
N PRO A 136 -14.20 11.64 -6.70
CA PRO A 136 -13.85 11.39 -8.09
C PRO A 136 -14.66 10.23 -8.67
N SER A 137 -15.07 10.33 -9.94
CA SER A 137 -15.98 9.35 -10.58
C SER A 137 -15.47 7.91 -10.61
N PHE A 138 -14.16 7.72 -10.52
CA PHE A 138 -13.53 6.40 -10.48
C PHE A 138 -13.44 5.81 -9.06
N ILE A 139 -13.80 6.56 -8.01
CA ILE A 139 -13.89 6.08 -6.63
C ILE A 139 -15.32 5.64 -6.38
N THR A 140 -15.51 4.36 -6.09
CA THR A 140 -16.83 3.76 -5.88
C THR A 140 -16.85 2.94 -4.59
N ALA A 141 -18.01 2.79 -3.98
CA ALA A 141 -18.16 2.14 -2.67
C ALA A 141 -17.60 0.71 -2.61
N ASN A 142 -17.79 -0.07 -3.68
CA ASN A 142 -17.32 -1.46 -3.78
C ASN A 142 -16.14 -1.61 -4.76
N GLY A 143 -15.55 -0.50 -5.16
CA GLY A 143 -14.34 -0.47 -6.00
C GLY A 143 -13.09 -0.60 -5.14
N PRO A 144 -11.94 -0.81 -5.80
CA PRO A 144 -10.68 -0.84 -5.08
C PRO A 144 -10.33 0.55 -4.54
N THR A 145 -9.71 0.59 -3.36
CA THR A 145 -8.97 1.76 -2.88
C THR A 145 -7.87 2.12 -3.88
N ARG A 146 -7.70 3.39 -4.19
CA ARG A 146 -6.83 3.84 -5.28
C ARG A 146 -5.99 5.05 -4.90
N GLU A 147 -4.76 5.06 -5.39
CA GLU A 147 -3.93 6.23 -5.63
C GLU A 147 -4.08 6.59 -7.11
N ALA A 148 -4.25 7.87 -7.43
CA ALA A 148 -4.31 8.37 -8.79
C ALA A 148 -2.95 8.95 -9.21
N ARG A 149 -2.55 8.73 -10.48
CA ARG A 149 -1.37 9.36 -11.06
C ARG A 149 -1.68 9.86 -12.46
N PHE A 150 -1.13 11.02 -12.81
CA PHE A 150 -1.18 11.51 -14.17
C PHE A 150 0.08 11.07 -14.92
N PRO A 151 -0.04 10.26 -15.98
CA PRO A 151 1.11 9.90 -16.82
C PRO A 151 1.82 11.11 -17.42
N PHE A 152 1.08 12.15 -17.75
CA PHE A 152 1.60 13.36 -18.39
C PHE A 152 1.05 14.61 -17.72
N PHE A 153 1.82 15.70 -17.76
CA PHE A 153 1.32 17.02 -17.38
C PHE A 153 0.25 17.52 -18.36
N PHE A 154 -0.52 18.50 -17.94
CA PHE A 154 -1.41 19.25 -18.82
C PHE A 154 -0.74 20.52 -19.33
N ASN A 155 -1.06 20.90 -20.57
CA ASN A 155 -0.76 22.22 -21.10
C ASN A 155 -1.67 23.27 -20.43
N SER A 156 -1.32 24.55 -20.50
CA SER A 156 -2.13 25.65 -19.96
C SER A 156 -3.52 25.75 -20.60
N ASN A 157 -3.71 25.23 -21.79
CA ASN A 157 -5.02 25.14 -22.46
C ASN A 157 -5.84 23.88 -22.05
N GLY A 158 -5.33 23.08 -21.11
CA GLY A 158 -6.00 21.88 -20.60
C GLY A 158 -5.85 20.63 -21.44
N THR A 159 -5.06 20.63 -22.52
CA THR A 159 -4.75 19.41 -23.27
C THR A 159 -3.60 18.65 -22.64
N VAL A 160 -3.56 17.30 -22.84
CA VAL A 160 -2.47 16.47 -22.33
C VAL A 160 -1.17 16.79 -23.08
N ASN A 161 -0.11 17.03 -22.33
CA ASN A 161 1.23 17.24 -22.90
C ASN A 161 2.03 15.92 -22.93
N THR A 162 1.89 15.16 -23.99
CA THR A 162 2.59 13.86 -24.15
C THR A 162 4.11 13.98 -24.23
N SER A 163 4.64 15.19 -24.37
CA SER A 163 6.09 15.46 -24.34
C SER A 163 6.61 15.76 -22.91
N ALA A 164 5.71 15.93 -21.94
CA ALA A 164 6.05 16.13 -20.53
C ALA A 164 5.51 14.94 -19.71
N PRO A 165 6.24 13.83 -19.60
CA PRO A 165 5.85 12.66 -18.83
C PRO A 165 5.97 12.93 -17.32
N ASN A 166 5.46 11.98 -16.52
CA ASN A 166 5.51 11.99 -15.06
C ASN A 166 4.76 13.20 -14.46
N GLY A 167 3.51 13.38 -14.86
CA GLY A 167 2.61 14.37 -14.26
C GLY A 167 2.42 14.21 -12.75
N GLY A 168 2.79 13.04 -12.20
CA GLY A 168 2.97 12.84 -10.77
C GLY A 168 1.85 12.10 -10.08
N VAL A 169 1.96 12.03 -8.75
CA VAL A 169 0.91 11.50 -7.87
C VAL A 169 -0.07 12.61 -7.58
N GLU A 170 -1.33 12.34 -7.85
CA GLU A 170 -2.45 13.24 -7.60
C GLU A 170 -3.23 12.76 -6.39
N THR A 171 -3.20 13.53 -5.32
CA THR A 171 -3.99 13.21 -4.12
C THR A 171 -5.47 13.47 -4.36
N LEU A 172 -6.31 12.56 -3.88
CA LEU A 172 -7.75 12.57 -4.16
C LEU A 172 -8.48 13.74 -3.50
N PHE A 173 -8.02 14.13 -2.32
CA PHE A 173 -8.73 15.07 -1.46
C PHE A 173 -7.81 16.17 -0.93
N THR A 174 -8.44 17.26 -0.54
CA THR A 174 -7.83 18.38 0.17
C THR A 174 -8.56 18.60 1.48
N VAL A 175 -7.94 19.30 2.41
CA VAL A 175 -8.56 19.69 3.69
C VAL A 175 -9.61 20.79 3.55
N SER A 176 -9.87 21.28 2.34
CA SER A 176 -10.82 22.37 2.09
C SER A 176 -12.19 22.08 2.68
N GLY A 177 -12.76 23.06 3.40
CA GLY A 177 -14.06 22.94 4.03
C GLY A 177 -14.08 22.22 5.38
N ARG A 178 -12.95 21.68 5.87
CA ARG A 178 -12.84 21.13 7.22
C ARG A 178 -12.81 22.25 8.27
N ALA A 179 -13.49 22.03 9.39
CA ALA A 179 -13.52 22.98 10.49
C ALA A 179 -12.16 23.16 11.18
N ASP A 180 -11.29 22.16 11.09
CA ASP A 180 -9.94 22.15 11.69
C ASP A 180 -8.84 22.64 10.73
N ALA A 181 -9.18 22.95 9.46
CA ALA A 181 -8.23 23.41 8.44
C ALA A 181 -8.13 24.95 8.31
N GLY A 182 -8.78 25.69 9.20
CA GLY A 182 -8.74 27.17 9.17
C GLY A 182 -9.26 27.75 7.86
N THR A 183 -8.42 28.55 7.20
CA THR A 183 -8.74 29.20 5.91
C THR A 183 -8.09 28.52 4.71
N CYS A 184 -7.45 27.36 4.91
CA CYS A 184 -6.87 26.62 3.80
C CYS A 184 -7.96 26.17 2.83
N ASN A 185 -7.80 26.54 1.57
CA ASN A 185 -8.73 26.22 0.50
C ASN A 185 -7.96 25.87 -0.78
N LEU A 186 -7.77 24.59 -1.01
CA LEU A 186 -7.05 24.04 -2.15
C LEU A 186 -8.04 23.40 -3.13
N ARG A 187 -7.71 23.45 -4.40
CA ARG A 187 -8.47 22.75 -5.43
C ARG A 187 -8.09 21.27 -5.47
N GLN A 188 -9.08 20.42 -5.71
CA GLN A 188 -8.81 19.06 -6.13
C GLN A 188 -8.17 19.06 -7.52
N PRO A 189 -7.32 18.07 -7.82
CA PRO A 189 -6.83 17.82 -9.18
C PRO A 189 -7.97 17.72 -10.19
N PRO A 190 -7.74 18.04 -11.47
CA PRO A 190 -8.78 18.03 -12.50
C PRO A 190 -9.14 16.60 -12.95
N PHE A 191 -9.59 15.76 -12.03
CA PHE A 191 -9.85 14.33 -12.26
C PHE A 191 -10.83 14.05 -13.40
N ALA A 192 -11.91 14.84 -13.51
CA ALA A 192 -12.88 14.67 -14.58
C ALA A 192 -12.24 14.88 -15.97
N GLN A 193 -11.35 15.88 -16.07
CA GLN A 193 -10.59 16.19 -17.28
C GLN A 193 -9.57 15.07 -17.56
N ALA A 194 -8.85 14.61 -16.53
CA ALA A 194 -7.87 13.54 -16.66
C ALA A 194 -8.51 12.22 -17.13
N VAL A 195 -9.68 11.89 -16.59
CA VAL A 195 -10.46 10.72 -17.01
C VAL A 195 -10.90 10.87 -18.47
N ALA A 196 -11.48 12.01 -18.85
CA ALA A 196 -11.92 12.27 -20.22
C ALA A 196 -10.77 12.23 -21.24
N ALA A 197 -9.57 12.64 -20.81
CA ALA A 197 -8.38 12.65 -21.65
C ALA A 197 -7.56 11.34 -21.59
N ASN A 198 -8.00 10.33 -20.86
CA ASN A 198 -7.25 9.10 -20.59
C ASN A 198 -5.85 9.36 -20.00
N ASN A 199 -5.70 10.41 -19.21
CA ASN A 199 -4.46 10.83 -18.55
C ASN A 199 -4.48 10.54 -17.06
N VAL A 200 -5.06 9.44 -16.65
CA VAL A 200 -5.03 8.97 -15.24
C VAL A 200 -4.82 7.47 -15.21
N ILE A 201 -3.92 7.04 -14.36
CA ILE A 201 -3.72 5.63 -14.01
C ILE A 201 -3.90 5.44 -12.50
N PHE A 202 -4.12 4.20 -12.10
CA PHE A 202 -4.42 3.90 -10.71
C PHE A 202 -3.47 2.85 -10.15
N ARG A 203 -3.10 3.06 -8.90
CA ARG A 203 -2.42 2.06 -8.09
C ARG A 203 -3.29 1.67 -6.91
N ILE A 204 -3.27 0.40 -6.55
CA ILE A 204 -3.95 -0.13 -5.37
C ILE A 204 -2.92 -0.39 -4.28
N PRO A 205 -3.30 -0.34 -3.00
CA PRO A 205 -2.42 -0.67 -1.89
C PRO A 205 -1.85 -2.08 -2.03
N THR A 206 -0.53 -2.20 -1.92
CA THR A 206 0.14 -3.50 -1.98
C THR A 206 0.25 -4.09 -0.58
N PRO A 207 -0.01 -5.40 -0.38
CA PRO A 207 0.20 -6.03 0.92
C PRO A 207 1.65 -5.93 1.37
N THR A 208 1.85 -5.67 2.67
CA THR A 208 3.15 -5.53 3.32
C THR A 208 3.59 -6.79 4.08
N PHE A 209 2.79 -7.86 4.02
CA PHE A 209 3.08 -9.13 4.70
C PHE A 209 4.43 -9.72 4.28
N GLY A 210 5.30 -9.97 5.25
CA GLY A 210 6.63 -10.54 5.01
C GLY A 210 7.64 -9.56 4.39
N ALA A 211 7.32 -8.26 4.35
CA ALA A 211 8.17 -7.24 3.75
C ALA A 211 9.54 -7.15 4.44
N GLY A 212 9.61 -7.35 5.76
CA GLY A 212 10.87 -7.37 6.49
C GLY A 212 11.81 -8.52 6.09
N LEU A 213 11.28 -9.66 5.66
CA LEU A 213 12.11 -10.73 5.10
C LEU A 213 12.71 -10.31 3.74
N ILE A 214 11.95 -9.60 2.92
CA ILE A 214 12.42 -9.09 1.63
C ILE A 214 13.47 -8.00 1.85
N GLU A 215 13.27 -7.12 2.83
CA GLU A 215 14.24 -6.07 3.19
C GLU A 215 15.60 -6.67 3.56
N ASN A 216 15.60 -7.81 4.24
CA ASN A 216 16.81 -8.48 4.75
C ASN A 216 17.45 -9.48 3.76
N LEU A 217 17.01 -9.54 2.52
CA LEU A 217 17.74 -10.26 1.47
C LEU A 217 19.02 -9.51 1.12
N ASP A 218 20.10 -10.27 0.97
CA ASP A 218 21.38 -9.72 0.52
C ASP A 218 21.33 -9.42 -0.98
N ASP A 219 21.86 -8.26 -1.41
CA ASP A 219 21.95 -7.87 -2.81
C ASP A 219 22.73 -8.90 -3.63
N SER A 220 23.78 -9.48 -3.06
CA SER A 220 24.56 -10.52 -3.75
C SER A 220 23.75 -11.78 -4.04
N THR A 221 22.76 -12.10 -3.20
CA THR A 221 21.83 -13.21 -3.42
C THR A 221 20.89 -12.90 -4.58
N LEU A 222 20.36 -11.69 -4.65
CA LEU A 222 19.51 -11.25 -5.76
C LEU A 222 20.27 -11.24 -7.09
N LEU A 223 21.50 -10.71 -7.10
CA LEU A 223 22.37 -10.70 -8.29
C LEU A 223 22.72 -12.12 -8.78
N LYS A 224 22.97 -13.06 -7.86
CA LYS A 224 23.20 -14.47 -8.23
C LYS A 224 21.95 -15.10 -8.87
N ASN A 225 20.76 -14.80 -8.34
CA ASN A 225 19.50 -15.27 -8.89
C ASN A 225 19.27 -14.72 -10.30
N GLN A 226 19.49 -13.42 -10.49
CA GLN A 226 19.40 -12.79 -11.80
C GLN A 226 20.36 -13.46 -12.81
N ALA A 227 21.64 -13.61 -12.44
CA ALA A 227 22.64 -14.25 -13.30
C ALA A 227 22.29 -15.70 -13.65
N ALA A 228 21.68 -16.45 -12.72
CA ALA A 228 21.17 -17.78 -12.98
C ALA A 228 19.95 -17.76 -13.92
N ASN A 229 19.06 -16.78 -13.72
CA ASN A 229 17.82 -16.63 -14.48
C ASN A 229 18.06 -16.20 -15.94
N LEU A 230 19.14 -15.49 -16.25
CA LEU A 230 19.52 -15.13 -17.63
C LEU A 230 19.70 -16.32 -18.56
N ARG A 231 19.83 -17.54 -18.00
CA ARG A 231 19.98 -18.81 -18.76
C ARG A 231 18.66 -19.56 -18.95
N ASN A 232 17.52 -18.94 -18.60
CA ASN A 232 16.22 -19.60 -18.76
C ASN A 232 15.87 -19.78 -20.25
N ASN A 233 15.04 -20.80 -20.54
CA ASN A 233 14.64 -21.14 -21.90
C ASN A 233 13.48 -20.30 -22.45
N PHE A 234 13.00 -19.30 -21.67
CA PHE A 234 11.85 -18.46 -22.01
C PHE A 234 12.25 -17.10 -22.57
N GLY A 235 13.54 -16.76 -22.55
CA GLY A 235 14.03 -15.45 -22.97
C GLY A 235 13.59 -14.30 -22.07
N ILE A 236 13.23 -14.60 -20.82
CA ILE A 236 12.77 -13.61 -19.83
C ILE A 236 14.00 -13.10 -19.08
N ALA A 237 14.19 -11.79 -19.04
CA ALA A 237 15.22 -11.13 -18.27
C ALA A 237 14.62 -9.88 -17.59
N GLY A 238 14.88 -9.72 -16.31
CA GLY A 238 14.57 -8.52 -15.56
C GLY A 238 15.85 -7.74 -15.23
N THR A 239 15.65 -6.56 -14.67
CA THR A 239 16.70 -5.71 -14.13
C THR A 239 16.33 -5.25 -12.74
N PHE A 240 17.30 -4.76 -11.96
CA PHE A 240 17.00 -4.14 -10.67
C PHE A 240 16.87 -2.62 -10.82
N ASN A 241 15.96 -2.03 -10.06
CA ASN A 241 16.01 -0.61 -9.79
C ASN A 241 16.96 -0.37 -8.61
N HIS A 242 17.69 0.71 -8.65
CA HIS A 242 18.73 1.01 -7.68
C HIS A 242 18.45 2.32 -6.95
N ASN A 243 18.88 2.38 -5.71
CA ASN A 243 18.88 3.60 -4.95
C ASN A 243 19.92 4.59 -5.51
N GLY A 244 19.50 5.82 -5.76
CA GLY A 244 20.36 6.84 -6.36
C GLY A 244 21.52 7.29 -5.46
N ASN A 245 21.41 7.08 -4.14
CA ASN A 245 22.45 7.56 -3.20
C ASN A 245 23.63 6.60 -3.06
N ASP A 246 23.38 5.28 -3.07
CA ASP A 246 24.41 4.27 -2.76
C ASP A 246 24.44 3.09 -3.73
N GLY A 247 23.60 3.10 -4.76
CA GLY A 247 23.56 2.07 -5.78
C GLY A 247 23.03 0.70 -5.30
N THR A 248 22.54 0.58 -4.07
CA THR A 248 21.95 -0.67 -3.59
C THR A 248 20.63 -1.00 -4.29
N ILE A 249 20.27 -2.29 -4.32
CA ILE A 249 19.04 -2.74 -4.97
C ILE A 249 17.82 -2.24 -4.20
N SER A 250 16.93 -1.55 -4.89
CA SER A 250 15.63 -1.13 -4.38
C SER A 250 14.60 -2.26 -4.52
N ARG A 251 13.70 -2.40 -3.53
CA ARG A 251 12.84 -3.59 -3.38
C ARG A 251 11.35 -3.28 -3.28
N PHE A 252 10.97 -2.07 -2.89
CA PHE A 252 9.60 -1.72 -2.53
C PHE A 252 8.97 -0.75 -3.52
N GLY A 253 7.63 -0.74 -3.55
CA GLY A 253 6.85 -0.01 -4.53
C GLY A 253 6.57 -0.79 -5.81
N TRP A 254 5.69 -0.26 -6.65
CA TRP A 254 5.28 -0.89 -7.91
C TRP A 254 6.42 -1.05 -8.92
N LYS A 255 7.40 -0.16 -8.84
CA LYS A 255 8.58 -0.12 -9.72
C LYS A 255 9.89 -0.34 -8.95
N ALA A 256 9.81 -0.93 -7.76
CA ALA A 256 10.95 -1.14 -6.88
C ALA A 256 11.76 0.16 -6.66
N GLN A 257 11.09 1.29 -6.42
CA GLN A 257 11.76 2.58 -6.28
C GLN A 257 12.37 2.82 -4.90
N ASN A 258 11.91 2.11 -3.85
CA ASN A 258 12.39 2.28 -2.48
C ASN A 258 13.25 1.10 -2.01
N LYS A 259 14.39 1.39 -1.40
CA LYS A 259 15.33 0.35 -0.94
C LYS A 259 14.96 -0.25 0.42
N SER A 260 14.32 0.52 1.30
CA SER A 260 13.97 0.12 2.67
C SER A 260 12.53 0.42 3.00
N LEU A 261 12.01 -0.27 4.01
CA LEU A 261 10.67 -0.01 4.55
C LEU A 261 10.60 1.38 5.18
N HIS A 262 11.68 1.85 5.80
CA HIS A 262 11.73 3.17 6.41
C HIS A 262 11.57 4.31 5.38
N ILE A 263 12.30 4.25 4.26
CA ILE A 263 12.15 5.23 3.17
C ILE A 263 10.75 5.12 2.55
N PHE A 264 10.28 3.89 2.32
CA PHE A 264 8.98 3.65 1.71
C PHE A 264 7.83 4.17 2.57
N THR A 265 7.94 4.00 3.89
CA THR A 265 6.95 4.52 4.85
C THR A 265 6.95 6.03 4.89
N GLY A 266 8.13 6.66 4.96
CA GLY A 266 8.23 8.12 4.95
C GLY A 266 7.67 8.73 3.65
N GLU A 267 7.97 8.12 2.48
CA GLU A 267 7.35 8.52 1.21
C GLU A 267 5.82 8.38 1.27
N ALA A 268 5.31 7.23 1.73
CA ALA A 268 3.89 6.97 1.79
C ALA A 268 3.15 7.90 2.77
N TYR A 269 3.75 8.19 3.93
CA TYR A 269 3.17 9.11 4.91
C TYR A 269 3.00 10.50 4.33
N ASN A 270 4.02 10.99 3.62
CA ASN A 270 3.96 12.29 2.95
C ASN A 270 3.03 12.28 1.73
N VAL A 271 3.05 11.23 0.90
CA VAL A 271 2.27 11.17 -0.35
C VAL A 271 0.80 10.87 -0.09
N GLU A 272 0.49 9.92 0.81
CA GLU A 272 -0.87 9.43 1.00
C GLU A 272 -1.65 10.24 2.05
N MET A 273 -0.96 10.80 3.02
CA MET A 273 -1.57 11.52 4.14
C MET A 273 -1.13 12.99 4.24
N GLY A 274 -0.15 13.40 3.42
CA GLY A 274 0.37 14.77 3.39
C GLY A 274 1.19 15.14 4.63
N ILE A 275 1.62 14.18 5.43
CA ILE A 275 2.33 14.43 6.68
C ILE A 275 3.84 14.48 6.42
N SER A 276 4.44 15.61 6.72
CA SER A 276 5.90 15.78 6.61
C SER A 276 6.63 14.99 7.69
N ASN A 277 7.79 14.46 7.33
CA ASN A 277 8.63 13.64 8.20
C ASN A 277 10.12 13.89 7.96
N GLN A 278 11.00 13.27 8.75
CA GLN A 278 12.44 13.48 8.65
C GLN A 278 13.04 13.22 7.26
N LEU A 279 12.43 12.31 6.49
CA LEU A 279 12.87 11.97 5.14
C LEU A 279 12.25 12.89 4.07
N PHE A 280 11.05 13.39 4.33
CA PHE A 280 10.25 14.27 3.46
C PHE A 280 9.75 15.44 4.30
N PRO A 281 10.59 16.47 4.55
CA PRO A 281 10.40 17.40 5.65
C PRO A 281 9.42 18.56 5.37
N GLN A 282 8.68 18.53 4.28
CA GLN A 282 7.75 19.59 3.90
C GLN A 282 6.43 19.05 3.37
N ASP A 283 5.37 19.84 3.51
CA ASP A 283 4.13 19.60 2.81
C ASP A 283 4.34 19.54 1.30
N ARG A 284 3.57 18.67 0.66
CA ARG A 284 3.74 18.35 -0.74
C ARG A 284 2.75 19.11 -1.62
N PRO A 285 3.21 20.02 -2.50
CA PRO A 285 2.37 20.58 -3.56
C PRO A 285 2.08 19.52 -4.62
N LEU A 286 1.02 19.69 -5.40
CA LEU A 286 0.86 18.93 -6.63
C LEU A 286 1.92 19.37 -7.66
N PRO A 287 2.28 18.49 -8.61
CA PRO A 287 3.29 18.83 -9.62
C PRO A 287 3.00 20.11 -10.40
N GLU A 288 1.74 20.39 -10.70
CA GLU A 288 1.33 21.62 -11.40
C GLU A 288 1.35 22.89 -10.52
N GLU A 289 1.40 22.75 -9.20
CA GLU A 289 1.47 23.88 -8.26
C GLU A 289 2.91 24.31 -8.01
N ASP A 290 3.87 23.43 -8.21
CA ASP A 290 5.30 23.69 -7.97
C ASP A 290 5.99 24.39 -9.17
N THR A 291 5.22 24.80 -10.16
CA THR A 291 5.75 25.58 -11.29
C THR A 291 6.29 26.92 -10.79
N ALA A 292 7.59 27.11 -10.89
CA ALA A 292 8.34 28.30 -10.48
C ALA A 292 8.53 28.48 -8.95
N GLY A 293 8.46 27.40 -8.14
CA GLY A 293 8.71 27.47 -6.70
C GLY A 293 7.60 28.21 -5.92
N SER A 294 6.37 28.24 -6.46
CA SER A 294 5.24 28.88 -5.79
C SER A 294 4.67 28.04 -4.66
N GLY A 295 4.87 26.71 -4.67
CA GLY A 295 4.45 25.82 -3.60
C GLY A 295 2.98 25.93 -3.18
N LEU A 296 2.68 25.48 -1.96
CA LEU A 296 1.36 25.64 -1.34
C LEU A 296 1.16 27.07 -0.82
N PRO A 297 -0.10 27.58 -0.78
CA PRO A 297 -0.41 28.85 -0.11
C PRO A 297 0.01 28.83 1.37
N ALA A 298 0.54 29.94 1.88
CA ALA A 298 1.05 30.05 3.25
C ALA A 298 0.02 29.68 4.34
N ASN A 299 -1.27 29.89 4.09
CA ASN A 299 -2.36 29.51 4.99
C ASN A 299 -2.75 28.03 4.90
N CYS A 300 -2.06 27.25 4.09
CA CYS A 300 -2.19 25.80 3.98
C CYS A 300 -0.93 25.06 4.46
N LEU A 301 0.09 25.77 4.93
CA LEU A 301 1.31 25.18 5.45
C LEU A 301 1.21 24.97 6.97
N ASP A 302 1.79 23.88 7.48
CA ASP A 302 1.86 23.56 8.91
C ASP A 302 0.51 23.78 9.63
N LEU A 303 -0.54 23.20 9.11
CA LEU A 303 -1.90 23.36 9.64
C LEU A 303 -2.06 22.87 11.07
N GLY A 304 -1.24 21.90 11.47
CA GLY A 304 -1.15 21.40 12.85
C GLY A 304 -0.50 22.40 13.81
N GLY A 305 0.25 23.39 13.31
CA GLY A 305 0.93 24.40 14.10
C GLY A 305 2.10 23.86 14.92
N LYS A 306 2.69 22.74 14.50
CA LYS A 306 3.82 22.07 15.18
C LYS A 306 5.18 22.43 14.61
N GLY A 307 5.22 23.04 13.43
CA GLY A 307 6.44 23.16 12.63
C GLY A 307 6.74 21.89 11.85
N TYR A 308 7.82 21.94 11.07
CA TYR A 308 8.27 20.79 10.28
C TYR A 308 9.43 20.08 10.94
N PRO A 309 9.52 18.75 10.85
CA PRO A 309 8.50 17.83 10.32
C PRO A 309 7.33 17.65 11.29
N GLU A 310 6.16 17.31 10.75
CA GLU A 310 4.91 17.10 11.52
C GLU A 310 4.82 15.70 12.13
N ASP A 311 5.64 14.77 11.66
CA ASP A 311 5.76 13.39 12.16
C ASP A 311 6.02 13.36 13.67
N GLU A 312 5.26 12.56 14.39
CA GLU A 312 5.18 12.65 15.84
C GLU A 312 5.93 11.54 16.58
N ILE A 313 6.48 11.94 17.71
CA ILE A 313 6.90 11.00 18.76
C ILE A 313 5.72 10.84 19.74
N ASN A 314 5.29 9.60 19.98
CA ASN A 314 4.24 9.31 20.95
C ASN A 314 4.81 9.03 22.34
N PRO A 315 4.84 10.02 23.25
CA PRO A 315 5.43 9.86 24.59
C PRO A 315 4.59 8.94 25.50
N GLN A 316 3.36 8.61 25.13
CA GLN A 316 2.50 7.66 25.85
C GLN A 316 2.70 6.21 25.41
N ALA A 317 3.51 5.98 24.37
CA ALA A 317 3.87 4.62 23.97
C ALA A 317 4.70 3.89 25.06
N SER A 318 4.92 2.61 24.85
CA SER A 318 5.79 1.84 25.76
C SER A 318 7.15 2.54 25.93
N PRO A 319 7.79 2.52 27.08
CA PRO A 319 9.08 3.17 27.31
C PRO A 319 10.15 2.82 26.28
N ASN A 320 10.07 1.65 25.65
CA ASN A 320 11.02 1.21 24.63
C ASN A 320 10.72 1.82 23.23
N THR A 321 9.52 2.33 23.01
CA THR A 321 9.04 2.86 21.72
C THR A 321 8.64 4.34 21.78
N ALA A 322 8.58 4.92 22.98
CA ALA A 322 8.15 6.31 23.20
C ALA A 322 9.04 7.37 22.53
N VAL A 323 10.23 6.99 22.06
CA VAL A 323 11.16 7.87 21.34
C VAL A 323 11.10 7.70 19.82
N LEU A 324 10.27 6.79 19.32
CA LEU A 324 10.12 6.56 17.90
C LEU A 324 9.10 7.52 17.31
N ASP A 325 9.43 8.07 16.14
CA ASP A 325 8.50 8.74 15.26
C ASP A 325 7.57 7.71 14.59
N ASP A 326 6.49 8.19 13.97
CA ASP A 326 5.50 7.34 13.32
C ASP A 326 6.11 6.56 12.15
N VAL A 327 6.96 7.17 11.35
CA VAL A 327 7.66 6.52 10.24
C VAL A 327 8.47 5.33 10.73
N SER A 328 9.17 5.47 11.84
CA SER A 328 9.94 4.38 12.47
C SER A 328 9.02 3.29 13.02
N ALA A 329 7.90 3.66 13.66
CA ALA A 329 6.94 2.72 14.22
C ALA A 329 6.22 1.93 13.10
N PHE A 330 5.73 2.59 12.05
CA PHE A 330 5.15 1.94 10.87
C PHE A 330 6.12 0.98 10.19
N SER A 331 7.39 1.39 10.06
CA SER A 331 8.45 0.56 9.49
C SER A 331 8.66 -0.72 10.31
N ASN A 332 8.63 -0.61 11.63
CA ASN A 332 8.76 -1.76 12.54
C ASN A 332 7.57 -2.69 12.45
N PHE A 333 6.34 -2.14 12.39
CA PHE A 333 5.15 -2.95 12.13
C PHE A 333 5.30 -3.78 10.85
N MET A 334 5.60 -3.15 9.72
CA MET A 334 5.74 -3.85 8.44
C MET A 334 6.93 -4.82 8.43
N ARG A 335 8.02 -4.47 9.11
CA ARG A 335 9.22 -5.33 9.22
C ARG A 335 8.94 -6.62 9.97
N PHE A 336 8.10 -6.55 11.01
CA PHE A 336 7.76 -7.69 11.83
C PHE A 336 6.45 -8.37 11.44
N LEU A 337 5.74 -7.85 10.44
CA LEU A 337 4.52 -8.45 9.94
C LEU A 337 4.84 -9.75 9.18
N ALA A 338 4.31 -10.87 9.68
CA ALA A 338 4.62 -12.19 9.15
C ALA A 338 4.12 -12.38 7.71
N PRO A 339 4.84 -13.15 6.87
CA PRO A 339 4.28 -13.62 5.61
C PRO A 339 3.09 -14.56 5.89
N PRO A 340 2.06 -14.56 5.03
CA PRO A 340 0.93 -15.47 5.19
C PRO A 340 1.38 -16.94 5.16
N LYS A 341 0.85 -17.75 6.07
CA LYS A 341 1.02 -19.19 5.99
C LYS A 341 0.20 -19.78 4.85
N PRO A 342 0.70 -20.79 4.16
CA PRO A 342 -0.12 -21.64 3.32
C PRO A 342 -1.21 -22.31 4.16
N GLY A 343 -2.47 -22.14 3.76
CA GLY A 343 -3.60 -22.77 4.42
C GLY A 343 -4.06 -24.04 3.70
N SER A 344 -5.10 -24.67 4.21
CA SER A 344 -5.80 -25.73 3.50
C SER A 344 -6.43 -25.14 2.22
N VAL A 345 -6.14 -25.74 1.08
CA VAL A 345 -6.71 -25.35 -0.20
C VAL A 345 -7.95 -26.20 -0.47
N THR A 346 -9.08 -25.53 -0.73
CA THR A 346 -10.30 -26.22 -1.18
C THR A 346 -10.64 -25.77 -2.61
N MET A 347 -11.08 -26.71 -3.43
CA MET A 347 -11.60 -26.46 -4.76
C MET A 347 -12.98 -27.07 -4.87
N ASN A 348 -13.98 -26.27 -5.23
CA ASN A 348 -15.39 -26.69 -5.25
C ASN A 348 -15.85 -27.34 -3.93
N GLY A 349 -15.41 -26.78 -2.79
CA GLY A 349 -15.76 -27.28 -1.46
C GLY A 349 -14.99 -28.52 -0.99
N GLN A 350 -14.11 -29.10 -1.82
CA GLN A 350 -13.30 -30.25 -1.47
C GLN A 350 -11.84 -29.88 -1.22
N ALA A 351 -11.22 -30.50 -0.23
CA ALA A 351 -9.80 -30.31 0.06
C ALA A 351 -8.93 -30.77 -1.12
N VAL A 352 -8.01 -29.89 -1.54
CA VAL A 352 -7.02 -30.24 -2.57
C VAL A 352 -5.95 -31.14 -1.96
N SER A 353 -5.67 -32.28 -2.60
CA SER A 353 -4.68 -33.24 -2.12
C SER A 353 -3.25 -32.69 -2.17
N ALA A 354 -2.38 -33.14 -1.30
CA ALA A 354 -0.96 -32.78 -1.31
C ALA A 354 -0.29 -33.14 -2.66
N GLN A 355 -0.73 -34.22 -3.31
CA GLN A 355 -0.26 -34.60 -4.64
C GLN A 355 -0.65 -33.57 -5.70
N ALA A 356 -1.88 -33.08 -5.70
CA ALA A 356 -2.34 -32.04 -6.63
C ALA A 356 -1.59 -30.71 -6.41
N ILE A 357 -1.30 -30.35 -5.16
CA ILE A 357 -0.46 -29.18 -4.83
C ILE A 357 0.96 -29.36 -5.38
N ALA A 358 1.56 -30.55 -5.22
CA ALA A 358 2.90 -30.84 -5.76
C ALA A 358 2.93 -30.77 -7.30
N GLN A 359 1.92 -31.33 -7.97
CA GLN A 359 1.77 -31.24 -9.42
C GLN A 359 1.62 -29.77 -9.88
N GLY A 360 0.85 -28.96 -9.16
CA GLY A 360 0.69 -27.54 -9.44
C GLY A 360 2.01 -26.77 -9.32
N LYS A 361 2.83 -27.07 -8.31
CA LYS A 361 4.17 -26.49 -8.15
C LYS A 361 5.09 -26.89 -9.31
N ALA A 362 5.06 -28.15 -9.74
CA ALA A 362 5.84 -28.64 -10.88
C ALA A 362 5.41 -27.93 -12.18
N LEU A 363 4.09 -27.80 -12.40
CA LEU A 363 3.54 -27.09 -13.55
C LEU A 363 3.93 -25.61 -13.54
N PHE A 364 3.82 -24.95 -12.40
CA PHE A 364 4.21 -23.54 -12.22
C PHE A 364 5.65 -23.26 -12.68
N SER A 365 6.55 -24.19 -12.35
CA SER A 365 7.95 -24.10 -12.80
C SER A 365 8.10 -24.43 -14.28
N SER A 366 7.44 -25.49 -14.77
CA SER A 366 7.63 -25.99 -16.14
C SER A 366 7.09 -25.07 -17.22
N ILE A 367 6.03 -24.28 -16.92
CA ILE A 367 5.46 -23.30 -17.85
C ILE A 367 6.09 -21.90 -17.73
N GLY A 368 7.15 -21.75 -16.91
CA GLY A 368 7.95 -20.54 -16.82
C GLY A 368 7.49 -19.51 -15.78
N CYS A 369 6.40 -19.73 -15.02
CA CYS A 369 5.95 -18.76 -14.02
C CYS A 369 7.02 -18.50 -12.94
N ALA A 370 7.75 -19.53 -12.54
CA ALA A 370 8.80 -19.43 -11.53
C ALA A 370 10.02 -18.58 -11.99
N THR A 371 10.12 -18.25 -13.28
CA THR A 371 11.19 -17.41 -13.81
C THR A 371 11.15 -16.00 -13.21
N CYS A 372 9.95 -15.38 -13.14
CA CYS A 372 9.75 -14.12 -12.44
C CYS A 372 9.26 -14.35 -11.01
N HIS A 373 8.32 -15.27 -10.83
CA HIS A 373 7.73 -15.59 -9.53
C HIS A 373 8.54 -16.67 -8.80
N ASN A 374 9.81 -16.38 -8.50
CA ASN A 374 10.68 -17.28 -7.74
C ASN A 374 10.06 -17.60 -6.37
N PRO A 375 9.74 -18.86 -6.08
CA PRO A 375 9.07 -19.22 -4.83
C PRO A 375 9.85 -18.85 -3.57
N SER A 376 11.18 -18.86 -3.64
CA SER A 376 12.06 -18.42 -2.56
C SER A 376 13.34 -17.81 -3.14
N PRO A 377 13.44 -16.47 -3.24
CA PRO A 377 14.63 -15.83 -3.78
C PRO A 377 15.87 -16.00 -2.89
N GLY A 378 15.72 -16.50 -1.68
CA GLY A 378 16.85 -16.79 -0.82
C GLY A 378 16.52 -16.90 0.66
N VAL A 379 17.58 -16.83 1.44
CA VAL A 379 17.57 -16.76 2.90
C VAL A 379 18.04 -15.37 3.30
N THR A 380 17.43 -14.80 4.32
CA THR A 380 17.85 -13.51 4.86
C THR A 380 19.26 -13.58 5.42
N GLN A 381 19.98 -12.48 5.36
CA GLN A 381 21.27 -12.37 6.03
C GLN A 381 21.12 -12.43 7.56
N ASN A 382 22.22 -12.56 8.27
CA ASN A 382 22.23 -12.47 9.73
C ASN A 382 21.94 -11.00 10.13
N SER A 383 20.80 -10.74 10.72
CA SER A 383 20.45 -9.38 11.17
C SER A 383 21.22 -8.98 12.43
N GLY A 384 21.87 -9.92 13.11
CA GLY A 384 22.62 -9.69 14.36
C GLY A 384 21.75 -9.33 15.58
N PHE A 385 20.64 -8.66 15.36
CA PHE A 385 19.79 -8.13 16.42
C PHE A 385 18.40 -8.78 16.49
N VAL A 386 17.85 -9.21 15.35
CA VAL A 386 16.50 -9.76 15.26
C VAL A 386 16.53 -11.20 14.80
N PRO A 387 16.52 -12.18 15.72
CA PRO A 387 16.61 -13.60 15.36
C PRO A 387 15.54 -14.07 14.37
N ALA A 388 14.32 -13.53 14.48
CA ALA A 388 13.20 -13.89 13.60
C ALA A 388 13.41 -13.47 12.13
N LEU A 389 14.27 -12.48 11.88
CA LEU A 389 14.65 -12.02 10.54
C LEU A 389 16.00 -12.58 10.07
N SER A 390 16.71 -13.35 10.91
CA SER A 390 18.04 -13.88 10.60
C SER A 390 17.92 -15.28 10.01
N HIS A 391 18.65 -15.55 8.92
CA HIS A 391 18.71 -16.86 8.26
C HIS A 391 17.33 -17.50 7.95
N ALA A 392 16.31 -16.64 7.75
CA ALA A 392 14.95 -17.07 7.47
C ALA A 392 14.72 -17.24 5.96
N GLN A 393 14.01 -18.30 5.58
CA GLN A 393 13.57 -18.47 4.19
C GLN A 393 12.58 -17.37 3.81
N VAL A 394 12.73 -16.82 2.61
CA VAL A 394 11.87 -15.74 2.10
C VAL A 394 10.86 -16.32 1.09
N PRO A 395 9.61 -16.56 1.47
CA PRO A 395 8.61 -17.14 0.58
C PRO A 395 7.96 -16.03 -0.29
N ALA A 396 8.75 -15.30 -1.07
CA ALA A 396 8.27 -14.11 -1.77
C ALA A 396 7.51 -14.43 -3.06
N PHE A 397 7.79 -15.52 -3.74
CA PHE A 397 7.29 -15.78 -5.10
C PHE A 397 7.55 -14.57 -6.02
N SER A 398 8.76 -14.05 -5.97
CA SER A 398 9.21 -12.88 -6.72
C SER A 398 10.72 -12.94 -6.87
N ASP A 399 11.24 -12.49 -8.00
CA ASP A 399 12.66 -12.25 -8.23
C ASP A 399 13.08 -10.83 -7.79
N ILE A 400 12.10 -9.97 -7.41
CA ILE A 400 12.26 -8.55 -7.06
C ILE A 400 12.72 -7.69 -8.25
N GLU A 401 12.95 -8.28 -9.40
CA GLU A 401 13.36 -7.57 -10.61
C GLU A 401 12.20 -6.77 -11.22
N ILE A 402 12.53 -5.73 -11.97
CA ILE A 402 11.60 -5.00 -12.84
C ILE A 402 11.68 -5.58 -14.25
N HIS A 403 10.51 -5.82 -14.83
CA HIS A 403 10.37 -6.41 -16.16
C HIS A 403 9.60 -5.49 -17.09
N HIS A 404 10.00 -5.45 -18.36
CA HIS A 404 9.24 -4.81 -19.41
C HIS A 404 7.95 -5.59 -19.68
N MET A 405 6.82 -4.99 -19.37
CA MET A 405 5.48 -5.58 -19.54
C MET A 405 4.84 -5.19 -20.87
N GLY A 406 5.58 -4.44 -21.68
CA GLY A 406 5.17 -4.02 -23.01
C GLY A 406 4.13 -2.90 -23.01
N ARG A 407 3.93 -2.32 -24.21
CA ARG A 407 3.10 -1.14 -24.42
C ARG A 407 1.66 -1.25 -23.87
N ILE A 408 1.11 -2.45 -23.89
CA ILE A 408 -0.27 -2.67 -23.47
C ILE A 408 -0.44 -2.53 -21.95
N LEU A 409 0.58 -2.86 -21.15
CA LEU A 409 0.56 -2.75 -19.69
C LEU A 409 1.31 -1.52 -19.18
N ALA A 410 1.91 -0.74 -20.07
CA ALA A 410 2.61 0.48 -19.70
C ALA A 410 1.69 1.47 -19.00
N ASP A 411 2.16 2.04 -17.88
CA ASP A 411 1.50 3.14 -17.18
C ASP A 411 2.06 4.53 -17.56
N ASN A 412 3.15 4.55 -18.35
CA ASN A 412 3.89 5.73 -18.77
C ASN A 412 4.43 6.59 -17.61
N VAL A 413 4.59 6.00 -16.43
CA VAL A 413 5.16 6.64 -15.25
C VAL A 413 6.54 6.04 -14.98
N SER A 414 7.56 6.86 -14.86
CA SER A 414 8.91 6.42 -14.47
C SER A 414 9.15 6.66 -12.98
N GLN A 415 9.86 5.74 -12.31
CA GLN A 415 10.29 5.91 -10.92
C GLN A 415 11.69 5.33 -10.74
N GLY A 416 12.64 6.17 -10.34
CA GLY A 416 14.06 5.80 -10.34
C GLY A 416 14.51 5.38 -11.73
N GLY A 417 15.17 4.25 -11.86
CA GLY A 417 15.60 3.68 -13.14
C GLY A 417 14.51 2.93 -13.90
N ALA A 418 13.33 2.72 -13.33
CA ALA A 418 12.24 1.98 -13.95
C ALA A 418 11.41 2.87 -14.89
N GLY A 419 11.30 2.49 -16.16
CA GLY A 419 10.51 3.17 -17.17
C GLY A 419 9.02 2.89 -17.12
N GLY A 420 8.27 3.52 -18.03
CA GLY A 420 6.81 3.51 -18.03
C GLY A 420 6.16 2.15 -18.26
N ASP A 421 6.85 1.19 -18.85
CA ASP A 421 6.36 -0.17 -19.05
C ASP A 421 7.03 -1.22 -18.13
N GLN A 422 7.92 -0.77 -17.24
CA GLN A 422 8.60 -1.65 -16.30
C GLN A 422 7.90 -1.70 -14.96
N PHE A 423 7.75 -2.92 -14.43
CA PHE A 423 7.11 -3.18 -13.14
C PHE A 423 7.87 -4.26 -12.39
N ARG A 424 7.96 -4.08 -11.07
CA ARG A 424 8.51 -5.10 -10.19
C ARG A 424 7.60 -6.33 -10.16
N THR A 425 8.19 -7.51 -10.22
CA THR A 425 7.46 -8.74 -9.92
C THR A 425 6.87 -8.63 -8.50
N ALA A 426 5.55 -8.54 -8.40
CA ALA A 426 4.90 -8.40 -7.12
C ALA A 426 5.15 -9.63 -6.26
N PRO A 427 5.62 -9.48 -5.02
CA PRO A 427 5.67 -10.59 -4.07
C PRO A 427 4.27 -11.18 -3.88
N THR A 428 4.15 -12.46 -4.16
CA THR A 428 2.86 -13.15 -4.12
C THR A 428 2.95 -14.34 -3.18
N SER A 429 3.34 -14.12 -1.93
CA SER A 429 3.39 -15.14 -0.88
C SER A 429 2.06 -15.92 -0.68
N ARG A 430 1.06 -15.63 -1.52
CA ARG A 430 -0.26 -16.25 -1.56
C ARG A 430 -0.46 -17.26 -2.70
N PHE A 431 0.57 -17.65 -3.45
CA PHE A 431 0.43 -18.58 -4.59
C PHE A 431 0.18 -20.05 -4.18
N THR A 432 -0.60 -20.28 -3.15
CA THR A 432 -1.11 -21.64 -2.90
C THR A 432 -2.31 -22.01 -3.77
N LYS A 433 -2.81 -21.09 -4.62
CA LYS A 433 -4.00 -21.28 -5.46
C LYS A 433 -3.76 -21.27 -6.98
N VAL A 434 -2.54 -21.53 -7.43
CA VAL A 434 -2.22 -21.40 -8.88
C VAL A 434 -2.85 -22.49 -9.75
N VAL A 435 -3.35 -23.59 -9.20
CA VAL A 435 -3.89 -24.68 -10.02
C VAL A 435 -5.35 -24.47 -10.45
N GLY A 436 -6.06 -23.51 -9.84
CA GLY A 436 -7.49 -23.30 -10.15
C GLY A 436 -7.83 -22.00 -10.88
N ASN A 437 -6.93 -20.99 -10.87
CA ASN A 437 -7.21 -19.71 -11.49
C ASN A 437 -5.93 -18.98 -11.89
N LEU A 438 -5.40 -19.28 -13.06
CA LEU A 438 -4.46 -18.40 -13.80
C LEU A 438 -5.00 -16.95 -13.98
N SER A 439 -6.22 -16.71 -13.49
CA SER A 439 -6.87 -15.40 -13.54
C SER A 439 -6.39 -14.39 -12.52
N PHE A 440 -5.59 -14.75 -11.47
CA PHE A 440 -5.30 -13.81 -10.38
C PHE A 440 -4.13 -12.86 -10.64
N ALA A 441 -3.03 -13.31 -11.24
CA ALA A 441 -2.00 -12.37 -11.72
C ALA A 441 -2.55 -11.51 -12.87
N THR A 442 -3.32 -12.15 -13.75
CA THR A 442 -4.07 -11.46 -14.81
C THR A 442 -5.22 -10.60 -14.29
N ASN A 443 -5.84 -10.91 -13.14
CA ASN A 443 -6.93 -10.09 -12.59
C ASN A 443 -6.43 -8.82 -11.87
N LYS A 444 -5.26 -8.82 -11.23
CA LYS A 444 -4.65 -7.53 -10.79
C LYS A 444 -4.32 -6.65 -12.00
N GLN A 445 -3.78 -7.24 -13.05
CA GLN A 445 -3.49 -6.54 -14.31
C GLN A 445 -4.75 -6.30 -15.15
N ARG A 446 -5.77 -7.19 -15.11
CA ARG A 446 -7.09 -6.96 -15.71
C ARG A 446 -7.92 -5.94 -14.94
N ALA A 447 -7.91 -5.93 -13.62
CA ALA A 447 -8.54 -4.87 -12.83
C ALA A 447 -7.91 -3.51 -13.15
N TRP A 448 -6.60 -3.48 -13.35
CA TRP A 448 -5.88 -2.32 -13.82
C TRP A 448 -6.22 -1.92 -15.27
N ARG A 449 -6.49 -2.89 -16.16
CA ARG A 449 -6.94 -2.64 -17.54
C ARG A 449 -8.41 -2.25 -17.65
N LEU A 450 -9.30 -2.95 -16.93
CA LEU A 450 -10.72 -2.63 -16.90
C LEU A 450 -10.98 -1.25 -16.30
N SER A 451 -10.03 -0.73 -15.50
CA SER A 451 -10.07 0.64 -15.02
C SER A 451 -9.63 1.67 -16.07
N LYS A 452 -8.93 1.26 -17.13
CA LYS A 452 -8.55 2.18 -18.21
C LYS A 452 -9.61 2.34 -19.29
N HIS A 453 -10.32 1.26 -19.68
CA HIS A 453 -11.32 1.30 -20.78
C HIS A 453 -12.40 0.24 -20.63
N PRO A 454 -13.61 0.61 -20.19
CA PRO A 454 -14.74 -0.32 -20.19
C PRO A 454 -15.28 -0.67 -21.58
N LEU A 455 -14.88 0.04 -22.65
CA LEU A 455 -15.52 -0.04 -23.97
C LEU A 455 -14.65 -0.64 -25.09
N ASP A 456 -13.35 -0.87 -24.90
CA ASP A 456 -12.49 -1.34 -26.00
C ASP A 456 -12.46 -2.87 -26.21
N TYR A 457 -13.31 -3.61 -25.53
CA TYR A 457 -13.33 -5.08 -25.62
C TYR A 457 -14.42 -5.67 -26.53
N LEU A 458 -15.18 -4.85 -27.26
CA LEU A 458 -16.25 -5.30 -28.14
C LEU A 458 -16.01 -5.00 -29.64
N GLY A 459 -14.81 -4.81 -30.08
CA GLY A 459 -14.58 -4.49 -31.49
C GLY A 459 -13.23 -4.91 -32.02
N SER A 460 -13.00 -6.17 -32.32
CA SER A 460 -12.22 -6.67 -33.45
C SER A 460 -12.08 -8.20 -33.43
N GLU A 461 -13.17 -8.92 -33.58
CA GLU A 461 -13.17 -10.22 -34.26
C GLU A 461 -14.00 -10.07 -35.53
N THR A 462 -13.34 -9.63 -36.60
CA THR A 462 -13.77 -9.98 -37.97
C THR A 462 -12.54 -9.93 -38.89
N THR A 463 -12.27 -11.13 -39.45
CA THR A 463 -11.66 -11.39 -40.77
C THR A 463 -10.19 -10.97 -40.97
N THR A 464 -9.33 -11.84 -41.26
CA THR A 464 -9.09 -12.97 -42.19
C THR A 464 -7.90 -13.78 -41.69
#